data_ea97007d186ce55139f40ead35a0a320
#
_entry.id   ea97007d186ce55139f40ead35a0a320
#
_cell.length_a   1.000
_cell.length_b   1.000
_cell.length_c   1.000
_cell.angle_alpha   90.00
_cell.angle_beta   90.00
_cell.angle_gamma   90.00
#
_symmetry.space_group_name_H-M   'P 1'
#
loop_
_entity.id
_entity.type
_entity.pdbx_description
1 polymer ?
#
loop_
_entity_poly.entity_id
_entity_poly.type
_entity_poly.pdbx_seq_one_letter_code
_entity_poly.pdbx_strand_id
1 'polypeptide(L)'
;MCALVRPANAHTDQVLLHMHGGAFFAGSLETHLPLASELAVRCNARVFLIDYRLAPQDPYPAALEDGMAAYQALLDLDVNPKDMTLVGDSAGAAHILSMAIYARNEGLPLPAGLVMISPFVDMTLSAASIQSKAKADPMLSVVPLQRGVQAYCGEVLPTDPKVSPVFADLEDLPPMLIQVGSDEILLDDALLLEQRAKAAGVQVSCTVHEGMWHNFQMFNAFVEKADKALWAIADFVRRGEQE
;
A
#
# COMPACT_ATOMS: atom_id res chain seq x y z
N MET A 1 7.00 12.68 10.20
CA MET A 1 7.86 11.90 11.14
C MET A 1 7.99 10.47 10.59
N CYS A 2 9.02 9.68 10.95
CA CYS A 2 9.05 8.25 10.58
C CYS A 2 9.59 7.41 11.74
N ALA A 3 9.18 6.14 11.77
CA ALA A 3 9.78 5.14 12.65
C ALA A 3 10.65 4.20 11.80
N LEU A 4 11.89 3.98 12.24
CA LEU A 4 12.76 2.95 11.68
C LEU A 4 12.64 1.68 12.52
N VAL A 5 12.11 0.61 11.91
CA VAL A 5 12.01 -0.72 12.50
C VAL A 5 13.01 -1.63 11.79
N ARG A 6 13.83 -2.33 12.57
CA ARG A 6 14.82 -3.27 12.04
C ARG A 6 14.97 -4.47 12.96
N PRO A 7 15.25 -5.66 12.44
CA PRO A 7 15.64 -6.80 13.25
C PRO A 7 16.96 -6.53 13.98
N ALA A 8 17.09 -7.01 15.21
CA ALA A 8 18.25 -6.71 16.09
C ALA A 8 19.61 -7.09 15.48
N ASN A 9 19.65 -8.14 14.65
CA ASN A 9 20.86 -8.70 14.05
C ASN A 9 20.86 -8.63 12.51
N ALA A 10 20.03 -7.78 11.90
CA ALA A 10 19.96 -7.70 10.45
C ALA A 10 21.17 -6.95 9.88
N HIS A 11 21.94 -7.64 9.06
CA HIS A 11 22.85 -7.06 8.09
C HIS A 11 22.16 -7.18 6.74
N THR A 12 21.36 -6.16 6.35
CA THR A 12 20.59 -6.19 5.12
C THR A 12 20.57 -4.80 4.48
N ASP A 13 20.64 -4.79 3.16
CA ASP A 13 20.45 -3.59 2.34
C ASP A 13 18.97 -3.39 2.01
N GLN A 14 18.13 -4.41 2.19
CA GLN A 14 16.69 -4.34 1.93
C GLN A 14 16.00 -3.28 2.76
N VAL A 15 15.24 -2.44 2.08
CA VAL A 15 14.46 -1.33 2.66
C VAL A 15 13.00 -1.46 2.25
N LEU A 16 12.11 -1.39 3.23
CA LEU A 16 10.68 -1.23 3.00
C LEU A 16 10.27 0.18 3.41
N LEU A 17 9.73 0.96 2.48
CA LEU A 17 9.09 2.24 2.78
C LEU A 17 7.59 2.00 2.92
N HIS A 18 7.05 2.14 4.14
CA HIS A 18 5.69 1.77 4.46
C HIS A 18 4.81 3.00 4.69
N MET A 19 3.76 3.12 3.88
CA MET A 19 2.66 4.07 4.04
C MET A 19 1.47 3.32 4.64
N HIS A 20 1.04 3.73 5.83
CA HIS A 20 -0.01 3.02 6.57
C HIS A 20 -1.44 3.28 6.04
N GLY A 21 -2.37 2.39 6.39
CA GLY A 21 -3.79 2.56 6.14
C GLY A 21 -4.48 3.52 7.10
N GLY A 22 -5.81 3.68 6.95
CA GLY A 22 -6.63 4.51 7.81
C GLY A 22 -7.57 5.45 7.06
N ALA A 23 -8.00 5.04 5.85
CA ALA A 23 -8.96 5.77 5.02
C ALA A 23 -8.61 7.26 4.85
N PHE A 24 -7.30 7.59 4.80
CA PHE A 24 -6.71 8.91 4.63
C PHE A 24 -6.84 9.88 5.82
N PHE A 25 -7.61 9.56 6.85
CA PHE A 25 -7.88 10.45 7.98
C PHE A 25 -7.52 9.85 9.35
N ALA A 26 -7.06 8.61 9.38
CA ALA A 26 -6.69 7.88 10.58
C ALA A 26 -5.41 7.06 10.36
N GLY A 27 -5.02 6.31 11.38
CA GLY A 27 -3.75 5.58 11.36
C GLY A 27 -2.62 6.38 11.99
N SER A 28 -1.56 5.70 12.35
CA SER A 28 -0.37 6.30 12.96
C SER A 28 0.77 5.29 13.00
N LEU A 29 1.96 5.74 13.41
CA LEU A 29 3.07 4.84 13.72
C LEU A 29 2.65 3.76 14.72
N GLU A 30 1.93 4.12 15.77
CA GLU A 30 1.54 3.20 16.85
C GLU A 30 0.62 2.09 16.35
N THR A 31 -0.35 2.42 15.49
CA THR A 31 -1.33 1.44 14.98
C THR A 31 -0.70 0.44 14.00
N HIS A 32 0.36 0.83 13.28
CA HIS A 32 0.98 -0.01 12.25
C HIS A 32 2.37 -0.53 12.62
N LEU A 33 2.92 -0.14 13.78
CA LEU A 33 4.18 -0.68 14.28
C LEU A 33 4.19 -2.23 14.39
N PRO A 34 3.09 -2.90 14.81
CA PRO A 34 3.06 -4.37 14.81
C PRO A 34 3.26 -4.97 13.42
N LEU A 35 2.53 -4.48 12.40
CA LEU A 35 2.69 -4.94 11.02
C LEU A 35 4.09 -4.64 10.47
N ALA A 36 4.59 -3.43 10.70
CA ALA A 36 5.94 -3.04 10.29
C ALA A 36 7.01 -3.92 10.94
N SER A 37 6.82 -4.32 12.20
CA SER A 37 7.74 -5.23 12.92
C SER A 37 7.74 -6.63 12.32
N GLU A 38 6.57 -7.18 11.97
CA GLU A 38 6.46 -8.47 11.29
C GLU A 38 7.11 -8.44 9.91
N LEU A 39 6.88 -7.38 9.15
CA LEU A 39 7.52 -7.18 7.84
C LEU A 39 9.04 -7.09 7.99
N ALA A 40 9.54 -6.32 8.95
CA ALA A 40 10.98 -6.19 9.20
C ALA A 40 11.63 -7.55 9.46
N VAL A 41 11.04 -8.37 10.32
CA VAL A 41 11.57 -9.69 10.69
C VAL A 41 11.50 -10.68 9.52
N ARG A 42 10.34 -10.78 8.84
CA ARG A 42 10.12 -11.78 7.79
C ARG A 42 10.87 -11.47 6.50
N CYS A 43 10.91 -10.20 6.13
CA CYS A 43 11.66 -9.76 4.95
C CYS A 43 13.16 -9.60 5.23
N ASN A 44 13.60 -9.69 6.50
CA ASN A 44 14.95 -9.32 6.92
C ASN A 44 15.32 -7.92 6.39
N ALA A 45 14.46 -6.93 6.61
CA ALA A 45 14.55 -5.60 6.01
C ALA A 45 14.50 -4.48 7.06
N ARG A 46 15.02 -3.31 6.69
CA ARG A 46 14.79 -2.06 7.42
C ARG A 46 13.46 -1.47 6.97
N VAL A 47 12.49 -1.32 7.86
CA VAL A 47 11.19 -0.73 7.54
C VAL A 47 11.15 0.72 8.01
N PHE A 48 10.93 1.64 7.07
CA PHE A 48 10.66 3.05 7.33
C PHE A 48 9.14 3.25 7.28
N LEU A 49 8.51 3.26 8.44
CA LEU A 49 7.07 3.53 8.59
C LEU A 49 6.87 5.04 8.69
N ILE A 50 6.09 5.62 7.77
CA ILE A 50 5.92 7.05 7.62
C ILE A 50 4.67 7.53 8.35
N ASP A 51 4.85 8.56 9.20
CA ASP A 51 3.78 9.31 9.86
C ASP A 51 3.45 10.51 8.97
N TYR A 52 2.70 10.24 7.93
CA TYR A 52 2.34 11.25 6.93
C TYR A 52 1.16 12.10 7.40
N ARG A 53 1.02 13.29 6.85
CA ARG A 53 -0.07 14.23 7.14
C ARG A 53 -1.42 13.64 6.72
N LEU A 54 -2.43 13.82 7.57
CA LEU A 54 -3.76 13.23 7.41
C LEU A 54 -4.82 14.28 7.07
N ALA A 55 -5.79 13.88 6.26
CA ALA A 55 -7.01 14.64 6.04
C ALA A 55 -7.89 14.60 7.32
N PRO A 56 -8.79 15.58 7.53
CA PRO A 56 -9.08 16.74 6.69
C PRO A 56 -8.11 17.93 6.89
N GLN A 57 -7.19 17.87 7.87
CA GLN A 57 -6.26 18.96 8.15
C GLN A 57 -5.34 19.22 6.96
N ASP A 58 -4.86 18.12 6.38
CA ASP A 58 -3.94 18.15 5.25
C ASP A 58 -4.46 17.20 4.14
N PRO A 59 -5.40 17.67 3.28
CA PRO A 59 -5.94 16.86 2.20
C PRO A 59 -4.90 16.60 1.11
N TYR A 60 -5.28 15.92 0.04
CA TYR A 60 -4.43 15.73 -1.15
C TYR A 60 -3.84 17.09 -1.60
N PRO A 61 -2.52 17.18 -1.88
CA PRO A 61 -1.55 16.09 -2.04
C PRO A 61 -0.62 15.84 -0.82
N ALA A 62 -0.95 16.32 0.37
CA ALA A 62 -0.03 16.37 1.51
C ALA A 62 0.64 15.02 1.83
N ALA A 63 -0.12 13.93 1.90
CA ALA A 63 0.43 12.60 2.18
C ALA A 63 1.37 12.10 1.07
N LEU A 64 1.07 12.42 -0.20
CA LEU A 64 1.94 12.10 -1.33
C LEU A 64 3.27 12.86 -1.24
N GLU A 65 3.23 14.16 -0.90
CA GLU A 65 4.43 14.98 -0.70
C GLU A 65 5.32 14.40 0.42
N ASP A 66 4.71 13.98 1.54
CA ASP A 66 5.44 13.39 2.67
C ASP A 66 6.07 12.04 2.28
N GLY A 67 5.34 11.19 1.55
CA GLY A 67 5.85 9.94 1.02
C GLY A 67 7.01 10.15 0.06
N MET A 68 6.88 11.10 -0.88
CA MET A 68 7.93 11.43 -1.84
C MET A 68 9.15 12.05 -1.16
N ALA A 69 8.96 12.89 -0.13
CA ALA A 69 10.06 13.42 0.65
C ALA A 69 10.86 12.30 1.37
N ALA A 70 10.15 11.29 1.92
CA ALA A 70 10.79 10.13 2.51
C ALA A 70 11.52 9.27 1.47
N TYR A 71 10.92 9.08 0.29
CA TYR A 71 11.54 8.35 -0.83
C TYR A 71 12.83 9.04 -1.29
N GLN A 72 12.78 10.35 -1.53
CA GLN A 72 13.95 11.14 -1.93
C GLN A 72 15.05 11.10 -0.86
N ALA A 73 14.69 11.21 0.42
CA ALA A 73 15.66 11.13 1.51
C ALA A 73 16.39 9.77 1.56
N LEU A 74 15.72 8.67 1.20
CA LEU A 74 16.36 7.37 1.11
C LEU A 74 17.32 7.31 -0.09
N LEU A 75 16.96 7.88 -1.23
CA LEU A 75 17.86 8.00 -2.38
C LEU A 75 19.09 8.85 -2.07
N ASP A 76 18.92 9.97 -1.36
CA ASP A 76 20.00 10.87 -0.93
C ASP A 76 20.94 10.22 0.10
N LEU A 77 20.48 9.17 0.79
CA LEU A 77 21.26 8.32 1.69
C LEU A 77 21.90 7.12 0.97
N ASP A 78 21.98 7.16 -0.35
CA ASP A 78 22.54 6.11 -1.20
C ASP A 78 21.86 4.74 -1.04
N VAL A 79 20.56 4.69 -0.64
CA VAL A 79 19.79 3.46 -0.69
C VAL A 79 19.55 3.09 -2.15
N ASN A 80 20.01 1.91 -2.55
CA ASN A 80 19.81 1.44 -3.92
C ASN A 80 18.30 1.20 -4.16
N PRO A 81 17.69 1.82 -5.19
CA PRO A 81 16.27 1.62 -5.50
C PRO A 81 15.89 0.15 -5.75
N LYS A 82 16.83 -0.66 -6.23
CA LYS A 82 16.62 -2.11 -6.42
C LYS A 82 16.49 -2.90 -5.11
N ASP A 83 16.94 -2.32 -4.01
CA ASP A 83 16.81 -2.89 -2.67
C ASP A 83 15.63 -2.27 -1.91
N MET A 84 14.86 -1.37 -2.56
CA MET A 84 13.73 -0.67 -1.95
C MET A 84 12.40 -1.20 -2.48
N THR A 85 11.51 -1.62 -1.57
CA THR A 85 10.12 -1.97 -1.88
C THR A 85 9.19 -0.99 -1.17
N LEU A 86 8.21 -0.45 -1.89
CA LEU A 86 7.14 0.33 -1.25
C LEU A 86 6.06 -0.62 -0.76
N VAL A 87 5.62 -0.44 0.47
CA VAL A 87 4.56 -1.22 1.10
C VAL A 87 3.43 -0.29 1.51
N GLY A 88 2.20 -0.66 1.21
CA GLY A 88 1.03 0.11 1.65
C GLY A 88 -0.16 -0.80 1.90
N ASP A 89 -0.88 -0.50 2.97
CA ASP A 89 -2.13 -1.18 3.28
C ASP A 89 -3.31 -0.21 3.15
N SER A 90 -4.44 -0.66 2.62
CA SER A 90 -5.65 0.17 2.48
C SER A 90 -5.38 1.49 1.74
N ALA A 91 -5.63 2.65 2.36
CA ALA A 91 -5.30 3.98 1.84
C ALA A 91 -3.79 4.14 1.55
N GLY A 92 -2.91 3.50 2.33
CA GLY A 92 -1.48 3.49 2.10
C GLY A 92 -1.09 2.89 0.74
N ALA A 93 -1.88 1.93 0.24
CA ALA A 93 -1.68 1.36 -1.08
C ALA A 93 -1.94 2.39 -2.21
N ALA A 94 -2.93 3.27 -2.06
CA ALA A 94 -3.11 4.39 -2.99
C ALA A 94 -1.90 5.33 -2.98
N HIS A 95 -1.37 5.62 -1.79
CA HIS A 95 -0.19 6.50 -1.67
C HIS A 95 1.03 5.90 -2.36
N ILE A 96 1.38 4.63 -2.12
CA ILE A 96 2.55 4.02 -2.78
C ILE A 96 2.38 3.89 -4.28
N LEU A 97 1.17 3.63 -4.78
CA LEU A 97 0.89 3.63 -6.21
C LEU A 97 1.07 5.03 -6.81
N SER A 98 0.54 6.06 -6.16
CA SER A 98 0.73 7.46 -6.57
C SER A 98 2.21 7.87 -6.53
N MET A 99 2.96 7.42 -5.52
CA MET A 99 4.41 7.67 -5.41
C MET A 99 5.18 7.05 -6.57
N ALA A 100 4.87 5.79 -6.93
CA ALA A 100 5.52 5.10 -8.05
C ALA A 100 5.20 5.78 -9.39
N ILE A 101 3.94 6.20 -9.61
CA ILE A 101 3.52 6.97 -10.79
C ILE A 101 4.26 8.31 -10.85
N TYR A 102 4.33 9.02 -9.72
CA TYR A 102 5.04 10.29 -9.64
C TYR A 102 6.53 10.12 -9.95
N ALA A 103 7.20 9.14 -9.31
CA ALA A 103 8.61 8.86 -9.52
C ALA A 103 8.92 8.55 -11.01
N ARG A 104 8.09 7.71 -11.65
CA ARG A 104 8.20 7.43 -13.09
C ARG A 104 8.09 8.69 -13.94
N ASN A 105 7.07 9.51 -13.67
CA ASN A 105 6.79 10.72 -14.45
C ASN A 105 7.90 11.78 -14.33
N GLU A 106 8.53 11.85 -13.15
CA GLU A 106 9.66 12.76 -12.88
C GLU A 106 11.03 12.15 -13.27
N GLY A 107 11.05 10.92 -13.81
CA GLY A 107 12.29 10.25 -14.21
C GLY A 107 13.19 9.87 -13.02
N LEU A 108 12.63 9.75 -11.82
CA LEU A 108 13.35 9.25 -10.65
C LEU A 108 13.57 7.73 -10.76
N PRO A 109 14.62 7.19 -10.14
CA PRO A 109 14.78 5.75 -10.04
C PRO A 109 13.54 5.10 -9.43
N LEU A 110 13.06 3.98 -9.98
CA LEU A 110 11.89 3.27 -9.46
C LEU A 110 12.30 2.23 -8.40
N PRO A 111 11.44 1.94 -7.42
CA PRO A 111 11.68 0.88 -6.43
C PRO A 111 11.64 -0.51 -7.09
N ALA A 112 12.17 -1.52 -6.40
CA ALA A 112 12.16 -2.91 -6.85
C ALA A 112 10.76 -3.50 -6.99
N GLY A 113 9.79 -3.01 -6.20
CA GLY A 113 8.42 -3.51 -6.24
C GLY A 113 7.45 -2.74 -5.36
N LEU A 114 6.16 -3.04 -5.54
CA LEU A 114 5.06 -2.50 -4.75
C LEU A 114 4.33 -3.65 -4.07
N VAL A 115 4.15 -3.56 -2.75
CA VAL A 115 3.33 -4.49 -1.97
C VAL A 115 2.09 -3.78 -1.50
N MET A 116 0.94 -4.24 -1.96
CA MET A 116 -0.36 -3.65 -1.69
C MET A 116 -1.25 -4.62 -0.93
N ILE A 117 -1.55 -4.27 0.31
CA ILE A 117 -2.41 -5.05 1.20
C ILE A 117 -3.80 -4.40 1.20
N SER A 118 -4.82 -5.15 0.77
CA SER A 118 -6.21 -4.67 0.76
C SER A 118 -6.36 -3.26 0.16
N PRO A 119 -5.88 -3.02 -1.08
CA PRO A 119 -5.72 -1.66 -1.62
C PRO A 119 -7.04 -0.89 -1.73
N PHE A 120 -7.03 0.38 -1.30
CA PHE A 120 -8.10 1.36 -1.54
C PHE A 120 -7.60 2.38 -2.56
N VAL A 121 -7.88 2.17 -3.85
CA VAL A 121 -7.28 2.90 -4.98
C VAL A 121 -8.30 3.59 -5.90
N ASP A 122 -9.60 3.37 -5.65
CA ASP A 122 -10.73 4.01 -6.34
C ASP A 122 -11.59 4.84 -5.38
N MET A 123 -11.42 6.15 -5.42
CA MET A 123 -12.17 7.08 -4.55
C MET A 123 -13.62 7.28 -5.01
N THR A 124 -14.03 6.71 -6.14
CA THR A 124 -15.43 6.82 -6.59
C THR A 124 -16.38 5.97 -5.75
N LEU A 125 -15.86 4.94 -5.06
CA LEU A 125 -16.65 3.96 -4.30
C LEU A 125 -17.75 3.31 -5.17
N SER A 126 -17.51 3.17 -6.47
CA SER A 126 -18.49 2.66 -7.43
C SER A 126 -18.45 1.15 -7.61
N ALA A 127 -17.44 0.48 -7.02
CA ALA A 127 -17.24 -0.95 -7.13
C ALA A 127 -18.41 -1.77 -6.54
N ALA A 128 -18.76 -2.88 -7.16
CA ALA A 128 -19.89 -3.71 -6.72
C ALA A 128 -19.66 -4.32 -5.33
N SER A 129 -18.40 -4.64 -4.98
CA SER A 129 -18.03 -5.18 -3.66
C SER A 129 -18.35 -4.24 -2.52
N ILE A 130 -18.34 -2.91 -2.74
CA ILE A 130 -18.72 -1.90 -1.75
C ILE A 130 -20.10 -2.20 -1.12
N GLN A 131 -21.03 -2.69 -1.93
CA GLN A 131 -22.38 -3.03 -1.45
C GLN A 131 -22.53 -4.54 -1.17
N SER A 132 -22.04 -5.39 -2.07
CA SER A 132 -22.24 -6.84 -1.99
C SER A 132 -21.52 -7.47 -0.80
N LYS A 133 -20.39 -6.90 -0.37
CA LYS A 133 -19.58 -7.35 0.77
C LYS A 133 -19.83 -6.57 2.06
N ALA A 134 -20.68 -5.54 2.06
CA ALA A 134 -20.91 -4.67 3.22
C ALA A 134 -21.36 -5.39 4.51
N LYS A 135 -21.93 -6.61 4.41
CA LYS A 135 -22.31 -7.42 5.57
C LYS A 135 -21.26 -8.45 5.96
N ALA A 136 -20.40 -8.83 5.02
CA ALA A 136 -19.34 -9.81 5.21
C ALA A 136 -18.09 -9.19 5.81
N ASP A 137 -17.78 -7.94 5.45
CA ASP A 137 -16.61 -7.23 5.94
C ASP A 137 -16.82 -6.80 7.41
N PRO A 138 -16.05 -7.37 8.37
CA PRO A 138 -16.18 -7.01 9.79
C PRO A 138 -15.39 -5.75 10.15
N MET A 139 -14.52 -5.24 9.26
CA MET A 139 -13.60 -4.16 9.55
C MET A 139 -14.05 -2.83 8.94
N LEU A 140 -14.57 -2.88 7.72
CA LEU A 140 -14.92 -1.67 6.98
C LEU A 140 -16.43 -1.51 6.80
N SER A 141 -16.84 -0.27 6.72
CA SER A 141 -18.18 0.11 6.29
C SER A 141 -18.13 1.33 5.37
N VAL A 142 -19.18 1.49 4.57
CA VAL A 142 -19.21 2.49 3.49
C VAL A 142 -19.11 3.93 4.03
N VAL A 143 -19.79 4.24 5.15
CA VAL A 143 -19.88 5.61 5.67
C VAL A 143 -18.52 6.19 6.07
N PRO A 144 -17.65 5.49 6.84
CA PRO A 144 -16.29 5.97 7.10
C PRO A 144 -15.47 6.16 5.84
N LEU A 145 -15.56 5.25 4.85
CA LEU A 145 -14.84 5.41 3.58
C LEU A 145 -15.30 6.65 2.82
N GLN A 146 -16.61 6.91 2.72
CA GLN A 146 -17.14 8.12 2.09
C GLN A 146 -16.61 9.40 2.75
N ARG A 147 -16.55 9.43 4.10
CA ARG A 147 -15.97 10.55 4.84
C ARG A 147 -14.48 10.71 4.58
N GLY A 148 -13.76 9.61 4.50
CA GLY A 148 -12.33 9.60 4.16
C GLY A 148 -12.08 10.15 2.77
N VAL A 149 -12.83 9.69 1.78
CA VAL A 149 -12.75 10.20 0.40
C VAL A 149 -13.04 11.70 0.36
N GLN A 150 -14.13 12.15 0.99
CA GLN A 150 -14.48 13.57 1.00
C GLN A 150 -13.38 14.43 1.64
N ALA A 151 -12.82 13.96 2.76
CA ALA A 151 -11.75 14.65 3.47
C ALA A 151 -10.45 14.68 2.66
N TYR A 152 -10.08 13.56 2.03
CA TYR A 152 -8.83 13.41 1.27
C TYR A 152 -8.85 14.14 -0.06
N CYS A 153 -9.90 13.96 -0.85
CA CYS A 153 -10.00 14.55 -2.18
C CYS A 153 -10.12 16.08 -2.15
N GLY A 154 -10.71 16.65 -1.08
CA GLY A 154 -10.98 18.09 -1.04
C GLY A 154 -11.84 18.52 -2.23
N GLU A 155 -11.29 19.38 -3.09
CA GLU A 155 -11.95 19.86 -4.32
C GLU A 155 -11.65 19.00 -5.57
N VAL A 156 -10.74 18.02 -5.46
CA VAL A 156 -10.39 17.13 -6.57
C VAL A 156 -11.50 16.10 -6.77
N LEU A 157 -11.91 15.88 -8.01
CA LEU A 157 -12.95 14.88 -8.30
C LEU A 157 -12.45 13.47 -7.97
N PRO A 158 -13.27 12.62 -7.34
CA PRO A 158 -12.91 11.22 -7.06
C PRO A 158 -12.52 10.39 -8.30
N THR A 159 -12.92 10.82 -9.49
CA THR A 159 -12.53 10.18 -10.76
C THR A 159 -11.16 10.64 -11.28
N ASP A 160 -10.56 11.67 -10.68
CA ASP A 160 -9.24 12.17 -11.10
C ASP A 160 -8.15 11.16 -10.72
N PRO A 161 -7.28 10.74 -11.66
CA PRO A 161 -6.16 9.85 -11.39
C PRO A 161 -5.21 10.32 -10.27
N LYS A 162 -5.21 11.60 -9.95
CA LYS A 162 -4.42 12.15 -8.86
C LYS A 162 -4.83 11.63 -7.49
N VAL A 163 -6.10 11.37 -7.27
CA VAL A 163 -6.66 10.83 -6.01
C VAL A 163 -7.10 9.38 -6.15
N SER A 164 -7.46 8.94 -7.35
CA SER A 164 -7.78 7.54 -7.68
C SER A 164 -6.71 6.97 -8.62
N PRO A 165 -5.55 6.59 -8.10
CA PRO A 165 -4.39 6.24 -8.92
C PRO A 165 -4.61 4.98 -9.79
N VAL A 166 -5.63 4.18 -9.51
CA VAL A 166 -6.04 3.07 -10.37
C VAL A 166 -6.43 3.54 -11.78
N PHE A 167 -6.89 4.78 -11.95
CA PHE A 167 -7.26 5.35 -13.24
C PHE A 167 -6.11 6.04 -13.99
N ALA A 168 -4.94 6.14 -13.37
CA ALA A 168 -3.75 6.67 -14.03
C ALA A 168 -3.24 5.74 -15.14
N ASP A 169 -2.27 6.23 -15.90
CA ASP A 169 -1.41 5.39 -16.72
C ASP A 169 -0.49 4.57 -15.81
N LEU A 170 -0.49 3.24 -15.99
CA LEU A 170 0.28 2.30 -15.17
C LEU A 170 1.45 1.66 -15.95
N GLU A 171 1.72 2.08 -17.19
CA GLU A 171 2.87 1.57 -17.95
C GLU A 171 4.19 1.84 -17.22
N ASP A 172 5.15 0.95 -17.40
CA ASP A 172 6.51 1.03 -16.85
C ASP A 172 6.59 1.12 -15.31
N LEU A 173 5.53 0.73 -14.59
CA LEU A 173 5.58 0.64 -13.13
C LEU A 173 6.30 -0.65 -12.67
N PRO A 174 6.88 -0.64 -11.44
CA PRO A 174 7.52 -1.81 -10.86
C PRO A 174 6.57 -3.00 -10.70
N PRO A 175 7.11 -4.23 -10.56
CA PRO A 175 6.31 -5.40 -10.20
C PRO A 175 5.44 -5.17 -8.97
N MET A 176 4.23 -5.76 -8.97
CA MET A 176 3.24 -5.57 -7.91
C MET A 176 2.83 -6.90 -7.27
N LEU A 177 2.82 -6.93 -5.93
CA LEU A 177 2.14 -7.95 -5.15
C LEU A 177 0.89 -7.34 -4.54
N ILE A 178 -0.27 -7.91 -4.86
CA ILE A 178 -1.57 -7.47 -4.34
C ILE A 178 -2.16 -8.62 -3.53
N GLN A 179 -2.60 -8.33 -2.29
CA GLN A 179 -3.29 -9.27 -1.43
C GLN A 179 -4.59 -8.66 -0.94
N VAL A 180 -5.69 -9.41 -1.04
CA VAL A 180 -7.02 -8.95 -0.63
C VAL A 180 -7.83 -10.12 -0.08
N GLY A 181 -8.72 -9.87 0.87
CA GLY A 181 -9.67 -10.85 1.39
C GLY A 181 -10.91 -10.97 0.50
N SER A 182 -11.51 -12.16 0.43
CA SER A 182 -12.76 -12.35 -0.32
C SER A 182 -13.97 -11.67 0.32
N ASP A 183 -13.89 -11.36 1.61
CA ASP A 183 -14.96 -10.74 2.38
C ASP A 183 -14.74 -9.25 2.66
N GLU A 184 -13.99 -8.58 1.78
CA GLU A 184 -13.73 -7.15 1.84
C GLU A 184 -14.64 -6.33 0.92
N ILE A 185 -15.06 -5.15 1.37
CA ILE A 185 -15.74 -4.18 0.50
C ILE A 185 -14.79 -3.57 -0.55
N LEU A 186 -13.47 -3.66 -0.37
CA LEU A 186 -12.43 -3.20 -1.31
C LEU A 186 -11.93 -4.33 -2.24
N LEU A 187 -12.61 -5.49 -2.30
CA LEU A 187 -12.21 -6.59 -3.17
C LEU A 187 -12.08 -6.16 -4.63
N ASP A 188 -13.08 -5.44 -5.15
CA ASP A 188 -13.07 -5.05 -6.56
C ASP A 188 -12.04 -3.96 -6.89
N ASP A 189 -11.59 -3.15 -5.90
CA ASP A 189 -10.47 -2.23 -6.07
C ASP A 189 -9.18 -2.98 -6.41
N ALA A 190 -8.91 -4.07 -5.68
CA ALA A 190 -7.75 -4.92 -5.92
C ALA A 190 -7.82 -5.61 -7.30
N LEU A 191 -9.00 -6.13 -7.67
CA LEU A 191 -9.20 -6.81 -8.95
C LEU A 191 -9.12 -5.82 -10.13
N LEU A 192 -9.65 -4.62 -9.98
CA LEU A 192 -9.55 -3.55 -10.97
C LEU A 192 -8.09 -3.14 -11.17
N LEU A 193 -7.35 -2.96 -10.08
CA LEU A 193 -5.93 -2.62 -10.15
C LEU A 193 -5.13 -3.72 -10.85
N GLU A 194 -5.35 -4.99 -10.48
CA GLU A 194 -4.72 -6.13 -11.16
C GLU A 194 -4.98 -6.11 -12.66
N GLN A 195 -6.27 -5.97 -13.06
CA GLN A 195 -6.66 -5.94 -14.46
C GLN A 195 -5.97 -4.82 -15.24
N ARG A 196 -5.97 -3.61 -14.68
CA ARG A 196 -5.39 -2.43 -15.36
C ARG A 196 -3.88 -2.50 -15.43
N ALA A 197 -3.22 -2.92 -14.36
CA ALA A 197 -1.77 -3.05 -14.33
C ALA A 197 -1.28 -4.14 -15.30
N LYS A 198 -1.96 -5.29 -15.36
CA LYS A 198 -1.66 -6.34 -16.36
C LYS A 198 -1.88 -5.84 -17.80
N ALA A 199 -2.94 -5.08 -18.05
CA ALA A 199 -3.20 -4.49 -19.36
C ALA A 199 -2.12 -3.48 -19.78
N ALA A 200 -1.50 -2.80 -18.82
CA ALA A 200 -0.37 -1.89 -19.01
C ALA A 200 1.00 -2.61 -19.08
N GLY A 201 1.03 -3.95 -19.09
CA GLY A 201 2.27 -4.73 -19.19
C GLY A 201 3.04 -4.90 -17.87
N VAL A 202 2.48 -4.44 -16.74
CA VAL A 202 3.13 -4.58 -15.43
C VAL A 202 3.05 -6.02 -14.95
N GLN A 203 4.12 -6.52 -14.34
CA GLN A 203 4.13 -7.82 -13.69
C GLN A 203 3.33 -7.76 -12.38
N VAL A 204 2.20 -8.46 -12.30
CA VAL A 204 1.30 -8.45 -11.13
C VAL A 204 1.04 -9.85 -10.63
N SER A 205 1.23 -10.05 -9.33
CA SER A 205 0.74 -11.21 -8.58
C SER A 205 -0.37 -10.73 -7.65
N CYS A 206 -1.61 -11.13 -7.92
CA CYS A 206 -2.76 -10.82 -7.07
C CYS A 206 -3.30 -12.10 -6.44
N THR A 207 -3.53 -12.08 -5.13
CA THR A 207 -4.11 -13.21 -4.38
C THR A 207 -5.34 -12.77 -3.62
N VAL A 208 -6.48 -13.39 -3.94
CA VAL A 208 -7.71 -13.28 -3.14
C VAL A 208 -7.70 -14.37 -2.07
N HIS A 209 -7.66 -13.97 -0.81
CA HIS A 209 -7.66 -14.89 0.33
C HIS A 209 -9.08 -15.21 0.79
N GLU A 210 -9.55 -16.42 0.50
CA GLU A 210 -10.92 -16.86 0.78
C GLU A 210 -11.26 -16.81 2.27
N GLY A 211 -12.41 -16.16 2.60
CA GLY A 211 -12.91 -15.99 3.96
C GLY A 211 -12.09 -15.00 4.81
N MET A 212 -11.24 -14.21 4.19
CA MET A 212 -10.47 -13.17 4.89
C MET A 212 -11.11 -11.80 4.66
N TRP A 213 -10.87 -10.92 5.62
CA TRP A 213 -11.39 -9.56 5.69
C TRP A 213 -10.28 -8.52 5.51
N HIS A 214 -10.64 -7.25 5.52
CA HIS A 214 -9.74 -6.14 5.31
C HIS A 214 -8.55 -6.14 6.27
N ASN A 215 -7.33 -6.02 5.72
CA ASN A 215 -6.07 -6.00 6.48
C ASN A 215 -5.90 -7.20 7.44
N PHE A 216 -6.41 -8.39 7.05
CA PHE A 216 -6.33 -9.59 7.88
C PHE A 216 -4.88 -9.97 8.26
N GLN A 217 -3.88 -9.52 7.52
CA GLN A 217 -2.45 -9.72 7.80
C GLN A 217 -2.04 -9.18 9.18
N MET A 218 -2.72 -8.15 9.68
CA MET A 218 -2.49 -7.61 11.03
C MET A 218 -2.81 -8.60 12.15
N PHE A 219 -3.53 -9.68 11.83
CA PHE A 219 -3.95 -10.72 12.78
C PHE A 219 -3.10 -12.00 12.70
N ASN A 220 -1.88 -11.90 12.20
CA ASN A 220 -0.98 -13.02 11.93
C ASN A 220 -0.70 -13.92 13.14
N ALA A 221 -0.72 -13.37 14.36
CA ALA A 221 -0.54 -14.16 15.58
C ALA A 221 -1.68 -15.17 15.85
N PHE A 222 -2.85 -15.01 15.21
CA PHE A 222 -4.05 -15.81 15.47
C PHE A 222 -4.62 -16.45 14.21
N VAL A 223 -4.23 -15.96 13.02
CA VAL A 223 -4.80 -16.37 11.73
C VAL A 223 -3.70 -16.93 10.84
N GLU A 224 -3.71 -18.26 10.62
CA GLU A 224 -2.71 -18.95 9.80
C GLU A 224 -2.60 -18.39 8.37
N LYS A 225 -3.72 -18.00 7.77
CA LYS A 225 -3.73 -17.39 6.43
C LYS A 225 -3.00 -16.04 6.43
N ALA A 226 -3.11 -15.26 7.51
CA ALA A 226 -2.39 -14.00 7.66
C ALA A 226 -0.88 -14.22 7.78
N ASP A 227 -0.47 -15.25 8.54
CA ASP A 227 0.93 -15.65 8.64
C ASP A 227 1.51 -16.03 7.27
N LYS A 228 0.81 -16.88 6.52
CA LYS A 228 1.21 -17.27 5.16
C LYS A 228 1.26 -16.09 4.19
N ALA A 229 0.32 -15.15 4.30
CA ALA A 229 0.29 -13.95 3.48
C ALA A 229 1.52 -13.06 3.73
N LEU A 230 1.94 -12.90 4.98
CA LEU A 230 3.17 -12.15 5.30
C LEU A 230 4.43 -12.86 4.79
N TRP A 231 4.49 -14.19 4.83
CA TRP A 231 5.60 -14.91 4.22
C TRP A 231 5.64 -14.78 2.69
N ALA A 232 4.48 -14.71 2.03
CA ALA A 232 4.42 -14.44 0.59
C ALA A 232 4.93 -13.03 0.24
N ILE A 233 4.71 -12.03 1.12
CA ILE A 233 5.34 -10.70 0.99
C ILE A 233 6.87 -10.82 1.09
N ALA A 234 7.37 -11.56 2.08
CA ALA A 234 8.81 -11.77 2.24
C ALA A 234 9.43 -12.48 1.03
N ASP A 235 8.73 -13.44 0.43
CA ASP A 235 9.20 -14.09 -0.80
C ASP A 235 9.22 -13.15 -2.00
N PHE A 236 8.25 -12.24 -2.11
CA PHE A 236 8.23 -11.22 -3.15
C PHE A 236 9.41 -10.24 -3.01
N VAL A 237 9.64 -9.73 -1.81
CA VAL A 237 10.76 -8.79 -1.52
C VAL A 237 12.11 -9.44 -1.87
N ARG A 238 12.32 -10.71 -1.50
CA ARG A 238 13.58 -11.44 -1.79
C ARG A 238 13.81 -11.76 -3.27
N ARG A 239 12.76 -11.83 -4.10
CA ARG A 239 12.94 -12.09 -5.55
C ARG A 239 13.57 -10.91 -6.27
N GLY A 240 13.32 -9.68 -5.80
CA GLY A 240 14.00 -8.49 -6.32
C GLY A 240 15.53 -8.51 -6.16
N GLU A 241 16.07 -9.39 -5.30
CA GLU A 241 17.53 -9.58 -5.15
C GLU A 241 18.19 -10.42 -6.27
N GLN A 242 17.40 -11.10 -7.11
CA GLN A 242 17.90 -12.10 -8.05
C GLN A 242 17.89 -11.63 -9.53
N GLU A 243 17.37 -10.44 -9.81
CA GLU A 243 17.32 -9.81 -11.13
C GLU A 243 18.21 -8.56 -11.18
#